data_2c84170804011948c684def927c26e89
#
_entry.id   2c84170804011948c684def927c26e89
#
_cell.length_a   1.000
_cell.length_b   1.000
_cell.length_c   1.000
_cell.angle_alpha   90.00
_cell.angle_beta   90.00
_cell.angle_gamma   90.00
#
_symmetry.space_group_name_H-M   'P 1'
#
loop_
_entity.id
_entity.type
_entity.pdbx_description
1 polymer ?
#
loop_
_entity_poly.entity_id
_entity_poly.type
_entity_poly.pdbx_seq_one_letter_code
_entity_poly.pdbx_strand_id
1 'polypeptide(L)'
;VKSSALRVSLLFLFLQCVLSVPAFAQARVSVGGVELESEAGVSAVLGDVDDNLEETVDGHKDGEERSWEPVVAPLPSRNPVFGWMISVPAMLMYKPSFATPDDQVWISGLFGFYAENESWGAGLLQRMSFGGDRWRVMGALFHAEMNYDYFGIGGEGGPSIVLDQDMDLALVEGLRRIAPNLYLGLRATYAETELGPQLPDITLPPGFDPDLLRVGLTLATIAPRLQYDTRDNEFYPRSGFLVDATAAVSRDAIGADVDYERYDASMNHYLPIGNNGVVASRIASQYTSQDTPFFLYPAFGQGADLRGYQMGSYRDRFLVAAQAEYRHRFTKRIGAAAFGGMGSVAPDFAGWEKTLWSAGAGFRFVLAPKNDISLRVDIARGRDETVYYVGIGEAF
;
A
#
# COMPACT_ATOMS: atom_id res chain seq x y z
N VAL A 1 37.45 8.65 -6.42
CA VAL A 1 36.24 9.40 -6.08
C VAL A 1 35.42 9.54 -7.35
N LYS A 2 34.67 8.53 -7.82
CA LYS A 2 33.64 8.57 -8.91
C LYS A 2 32.99 7.18 -9.15
N SER A 3 32.76 6.37 -8.13
CA SER A 3 32.12 5.05 -8.32
C SER A 3 30.95 4.75 -7.38
N SER A 4 30.47 5.71 -6.59
CA SER A 4 29.41 5.50 -5.61
C SER A 4 27.99 5.83 -6.10
N ALA A 5 27.81 6.34 -7.31
CA ALA A 5 26.51 6.82 -7.79
C ALA A 5 25.64 5.74 -8.47
N LEU A 6 26.15 4.52 -8.67
CA LEU A 6 25.40 3.48 -9.43
C LEU A 6 24.73 2.41 -8.55
N ARG A 7 24.72 2.58 -7.23
CA ARG A 7 24.60 1.42 -6.33
C ARG A 7 23.34 1.32 -5.49
N VAL A 8 22.27 2.11 -5.70
CA VAL A 8 21.22 2.14 -4.67
C VAL A 8 19.82 2.42 -5.25
N SER A 9 19.05 1.43 -5.73
CA SER A 9 17.85 1.73 -6.52
C SER A 9 16.47 1.23 -6.10
N LEU A 10 16.32 0.31 -5.15
CA LEU A 10 15.03 -0.41 -5.07
C LEU A 10 14.42 -0.62 -3.69
N LEU A 11 15.02 -0.06 -2.67
CA LEU A 11 14.64 -0.30 -1.29
C LEU A 11 13.25 0.18 -0.88
N PHE A 12 12.73 1.20 -1.55
CA PHE A 12 11.49 1.87 -1.15
C PHE A 12 10.21 1.29 -1.77
N LEU A 13 10.33 0.37 -2.70
CA LEU A 13 9.18 -0.27 -3.31
C LEU A 13 8.31 -1.01 -2.29
N PHE A 14 8.92 -1.59 -1.29
CA PHE A 14 8.25 -2.34 -0.23
C PHE A 14 7.92 -1.50 1.01
N LEU A 15 8.72 -0.50 1.29
CA LEU A 15 8.52 0.35 2.47
C LEU A 15 7.18 1.10 2.46
N GLN A 16 6.69 1.49 1.29
CA GLN A 16 5.39 2.15 1.18
C GLN A 16 4.20 1.20 1.34
N CYS A 17 4.34 -0.09 0.99
CA CYS A 17 3.30 -1.08 1.26
C CYS A 17 3.10 -1.33 2.76
N VAL A 18 4.16 -1.25 3.56
CA VAL A 18 4.07 -1.41 5.03
C VAL A 18 3.60 -0.12 5.71
N LEU A 19 3.85 1.04 5.12
CA LEU A 19 3.58 2.35 5.73
C LEU A 19 2.18 2.91 5.47
N SER A 20 1.47 2.41 4.47
CA SER A 20 0.08 2.78 4.19
C SER A 20 -0.87 1.68 4.69
N VAL A 21 -1.13 1.60 5.99
CA VAL A 21 -2.30 0.91 6.51
C VAL A 21 -3.49 1.89 6.37
N PRO A 22 -4.37 1.71 5.39
CA PRO A 22 -5.13 0.55 4.94
C PRO A 22 -4.76 0.00 3.56
N ALA A 23 -3.52 0.01 3.13
CA ALA A 23 -3.13 -0.51 1.83
C ALA A 23 -2.33 -1.83 1.93
N PHE A 24 -2.72 -2.75 2.83
CA PHE A 24 -2.23 -4.11 2.76
C PHE A 24 -2.93 -4.85 1.61
N ALA A 25 -2.15 -5.34 0.69
CA ALA A 25 -2.45 -6.27 -0.38
C ALA A 25 -2.90 -5.67 -1.73
N GLN A 26 -1.95 -5.51 -2.61
CA GLN A 26 -2.21 -5.42 -4.05
C GLN A 26 -1.68 -6.67 -4.74
N ALA A 27 -2.58 -7.53 -5.17
CA ALA A 27 -2.26 -8.74 -5.88
C ALA A 27 -3.18 -8.95 -7.10
N ARG A 28 -2.70 -9.59 -8.16
CA ARG A 28 -3.40 -9.77 -9.44
C ARG A 28 -4.06 -11.14 -9.59
N VAL A 29 -5.30 -11.18 -10.11
CA VAL A 29 -5.89 -12.39 -10.72
C VAL A 29 -6.70 -12.00 -11.97
N SER A 30 -6.57 -12.76 -13.05
CA SER A 30 -7.38 -12.64 -14.26
C SER A 30 -8.41 -13.77 -14.31
N VAL A 31 -9.71 -13.43 -14.47
CA VAL A 31 -10.78 -14.40 -14.72
C VAL A 31 -11.61 -13.94 -15.92
N GLY A 32 -11.90 -14.89 -16.80
CA GLY A 32 -12.58 -14.69 -18.09
C GLY A 32 -14.01 -14.14 -17.99
N GLY A 33 -14.44 -13.49 -19.07
CA GLY A 33 -15.63 -12.66 -19.19
C GLY A 33 -16.95 -13.38 -19.01
N VAL A 34 -17.90 -12.68 -18.39
CA VAL A 34 -19.34 -12.95 -18.41
C VAL A 34 -20.07 -11.63 -18.67
N GLU A 35 -20.92 -11.59 -19.68
CA GLU A 35 -21.86 -10.50 -19.95
C GLU A 35 -23.13 -10.67 -19.11
N LEU A 36 -23.60 -9.61 -18.47
CA LEU A 36 -24.84 -9.59 -17.70
C LEU A 36 -25.79 -8.50 -18.21
N GLU A 37 -27.00 -8.89 -18.59
CA GLU A 37 -28.11 -8.01 -18.99
C GLU A 37 -29.04 -7.72 -17.80
N SER A 38 -29.38 -6.44 -17.63
CA SER A 38 -30.42 -5.80 -16.80
C SER A 38 -30.18 -5.69 -15.27
N GLU A 39 -30.27 -4.46 -14.75
CA GLU A 39 -30.07 -4.09 -13.34
C GLU A 39 -31.03 -4.77 -12.35
N ALA A 40 -32.28 -5.04 -12.71
CA ALA A 40 -33.26 -5.64 -11.81
C ALA A 40 -33.02 -7.15 -11.57
N GLY A 41 -32.53 -7.87 -12.57
CA GLY A 41 -32.17 -9.28 -12.44
C GLY A 41 -30.90 -9.51 -11.59
N VAL A 42 -29.93 -8.61 -11.72
CA VAL A 42 -28.68 -8.66 -10.95
C VAL A 42 -28.94 -8.44 -9.47
N SER A 43 -29.79 -7.49 -9.10
CA SER A 43 -30.10 -7.21 -7.69
C SER A 43 -30.80 -8.38 -6.99
N ALA A 44 -31.70 -9.08 -7.69
CA ALA A 44 -32.38 -10.25 -7.14
C ALA A 44 -31.43 -11.45 -6.95
N VAL A 45 -30.56 -11.71 -7.93
CA VAL A 45 -29.58 -12.79 -7.85
C VAL A 45 -28.52 -12.50 -6.76
N LEU A 46 -28.08 -11.26 -6.63
CA LEU A 46 -27.11 -10.86 -5.59
C LEU A 46 -27.72 -10.94 -4.18
N GLY A 47 -29.01 -10.60 -4.02
CA GLY A 47 -29.71 -10.78 -2.75
C GLY A 47 -29.80 -12.25 -2.31
N ASP A 48 -30.14 -13.14 -3.23
CA ASP A 48 -30.22 -14.59 -2.97
C ASP A 48 -28.84 -15.21 -2.64
N VAL A 49 -27.77 -14.71 -3.30
CA VAL A 49 -26.40 -15.10 -2.97
C VAL A 49 -25.97 -14.59 -1.59
N ASP A 50 -26.36 -13.36 -1.23
CA ASP A 50 -26.01 -12.77 0.07
C ASP A 50 -26.67 -13.52 1.22
N ASP A 51 -27.96 -13.86 1.11
CA ASP A 51 -28.69 -14.63 2.11
C ASP A 51 -28.11 -16.05 2.27
N ASN A 52 -27.77 -16.72 1.19
CA ASN A 52 -27.13 -18.05 1.23
C ASN A 52 -25.72 -18.00 1.82
N LEU A 53 -24.96 -16.90 1.59
CA LEU A 53 -23.63 -16.71 2.20
C LEU A 53 -23.74 -16.38 3.69
N GLU A 54 -24.73 -15.58 4.10
CA GLU A 54 -25.00 -15.34 5.53
C GLU A 54 -25.27 -16.68 6.26
N GLU A 55 -26.11 -17.55 5.71
CA GLU A 55 -26.40 -18.86 6.29
C GLU A 55 -25.19 -19.79 6.35
N THR A 56 -24.30 -19.73 5.36
CA THR A 56 -23.09 -20.57 5.29
C THR A 56 -21.97 -20.07 6.19
N VAL A 57 -21.81 -18.75 6.34
CA VAL A 57 -20.73 -18.12 7.11
C VAL A 57 -21.14 -17.92 8.59
N ASP A 58 -22.41 -17.61 8.85
CA ASP A 58 -22.95 -17.40 10.20
C ASP A 58 -23.42 -18.70 10.89
N GLY A 59 -23.22 -19.89 10.30
CA GLY A 59 -23.55 -21.19 10.87
C GLY A 59 -22.90 -21.51 12.23
N HIS A 60 -22.45 -20.49 12.99
CA HIS A 60 -22.08 -20.54 14.39
C HIS A 60 -23.15 -19.85 15.25
N LYS A 61 -23.78 -20.66 16.08
CA LYS A 61 -24.84 -20.34 17.03
C LYS A 61 -24.59 -19.09 17.85
N ASP A 62 -25.66 -18.33 18.08
CA ASP A 62 -25.82 -17.30 19.10
C ASP A 62 -25.10 -17.65 20.42
N GLY A 63 -24.12 -16.86 20.77
CA GLY A 63 -23.40 -16.96 22.03
C GLY A 63 -22.23 -16.01 22.08
N GLU A 64 -22.39 -14.87 22.78
CA GLU A 64 -21.41 -13.84 23.09
C GLU A 64 -20.84 -13.09 21.88
N GLU A 65 -21.13 -11.80 21.78
CA GLU A 65 -20.47 -10.89 20.82
C GLU A 65 -18.96 -10.98 21.05
N ARG A 66 -18.26 -11.64 20.14
CA ARG A 66 -16.80 -11.70 20.19
C ARG A 66 -16.25 -10.28 20.14
N SER A 67 -15.43 -9.91 21.10
CA SER A 67 -14.72 -8.63 21.14
C SER A 67 -13.58 -8.51 20.11
N TRP A 68 -13.40 -9.52 19.25
CA TRP A 68 -12.33 -9.62 18.26
C TRP A 68 -12.84 -10.20 16.94
N GLU A 69 -12.20 -9.78 15.86
CA GLU A 69 -12.52 -10.18 14.48
C GLU A 69 -11.24 -10.56 13.73
N PRO A 70 -11.06 -11.83 13.31
CA PRO A 70 -9.93 -12.24 12.50
C PRO A 70 -10.20 -11.98 11.02
N VAL A 71 -9.19 -11.55 10.28
CA VAL A 71 -9.21 -11.43 8.81
C VAL A 71 -7.99 -12.16 8.27
N VAL A 72 -8.21 -13.19 7.48
CA VAL A 72 -7.13 -13.92 6.78
C VAL A 72 -7.57 -14.09 5.33
N ALA A 73 -6.74 -13.65 4.40
CA ALA A 73 -7.05 -13.76 2.99
C ALA A 73 -5.80 -14.14 2.18
N PRO A 74 -5.72 -15.37 1.64
CA PRO A 74 -4.72 -15.68 0.64
C PRO A 74 -5.04 -14.93 -0.65
N LEU A 75 -4.11 -14.10 -1.10
CA LEU A 75 -4.27 -13.20 -2.25
C LEU A 75 -3.30 -13.63 -3.36
N PRO A 76 -3.74 -14.45 -4.30
CA PRO A 76 -2.92 -14.77 -5.46
C PRO A 76 -2.79 -13.55 -6.37
N SER A 77 -1.60 -13.36 -6.90
CA SER A 77 -1.30 -12.24 -7.78
C SER A 77 -0.31 -12.61 -8.85
N ARG A 78 -0.25 -11.76 -9.87
CA ARG A 78 0.80 -11.80 -10.87
C ARG A 78 1.24 -10.38 -11.20
N ASN A 79 2.53 -10.12 -11.12
CA ASN A 79 3.08 -8.86 -11.61
C ASN A 79 4.33 -9.14 -12.46
N PRO A 80 4.71 -8.21 -13.35
CA PRO A 80 5.86 -8.43 -14.24
C PRO A 80 7.20 -8.52 -13.50
N VAL A 81 7.29 -7.97 -12.29
CA VAL A 81 8.52 -7.94 -11.50
C VAL A 81 8.76 -9.28 -10.81
N PHE A 82 7.72 -9.84 -10.18
CA PHE A 82 7.83 -11.05 -9.35
C PHE A 82 7.20 -12.30 -9.98
N GLY A 83 6.57 -12.19 -11.16
CA GLY A 83 5.80 -13.28 -11.73
C GLY A 83 4.51 -13.58 -10.94
N TRP A 84 4.13 -14.83 -10.80
CA TRP A 84 3.05 -15.26 -9.91
C TRP A 84 3.50 -15.13 -8.45
N MET A 85 2.62 -14.63 -7.59
CA MET A 85 2.88 -14.45 -6.18
C MET A 85 1.62 -14.80 -5.38
N ILE A 86 1.81 -15.41 -4.23
CA ILE A 86 0.78 -15.52 -3.21
C ILE A 86 1.19 -14.67 -2.00
N SER A 87 0.29 -13.84 -1.53
CA SER A 87 0.46 -13.09 -0.28
C SER A 87 -0.65 -13.43 0.69
N VAL A 88 -0.33 -13.52 1.97
CA VAL A 88 -1.26 -13.91 3.03
C VAL A 88 -1.20 -12.88 4.16
N PRO A 89 -1.99 -11.82 4.11
CA PRO A 89 -2.26 -11.01 5.29
C PRO A 89 -3.17 -11.79 6.25
N ALA A 90 -2.78 -11.79 7.52
CA ALA A 90 -3.55 -12.32 8.63
C ALA A 90 -3.62 -11.24 9.72
N MET A 91 -4.81 -10.77 10.04
CA MET A 91 -5.03 -9.69 11.00
C MET A 91 -6.02 -10.11 12.07
N LEU A 92 -5.75 -9.70 13.30
CA LEU A 92 -6.68 -9.76 14.40
C LEU A 92 -7.04 -8.35 14.82
N MET A 93 -8.32 -8.02 14.71
CA MET A 93 -8.87 -6.74 15.15
C MET A 93 -9.61 -6.94 16.47
N TYR A 94 -9.31 -6.10 17.45
CA TYR A 94 -9.91 -6.22 18.78
C TYR A 94 -9.86 -4.91 19.55
N LYS A 95 -10.75 -4.79 20.54
CA LYS A 95 -10.67 -3.75 21.58
C LYS A 95 -10.31 -4.41 22.90
N PRO A 96 -9.18 -4.04 23.55
CA PRO A 96 -8.85 -4.52 24.89
C PRO A 96 -9.92 -4.10 25.91
N SER A 97 -10.04 -4.83 27.00
CA SER A 97 -11.06 -4.56 28.04
C SER A 97 -10.95 -3.16 28.70
N PHE A 98 -9.78 -2.56 28.64
CA PHE A 98 -9.52 -1.20 29.14
C PHE A 98 -9.73 -0.11 28.07
N ALA A 99 -9.99 -0.47 26.81
CA ALA A 99 -10.22 0.49 25.73
C ALA A 99 -11.58 1.18 25.92
N THR A 100 -11.62 2.47 25.61
CA THR A 100 -12.84 3.24 25.63
C THR A 100 -13.60 3.12 24.30
N PRO A 101 -14.90 3.46 24.23
CA PRO A 101 -15.65 3.44 22.97
C PRO A 101 -15.00 4.27 21.86
N ASP A 102 -14.36 5.39 22.24
CA ASP A 102 -13.73 6.33 21.29
C ASP A 102 -12.37 5.84 20.76
N ASP A 103 -11.75 4.84 21.39
CA ASP A 103 -10.50 4.26 20.91
C ASP A 103 -10.73 3.51 19.61
N GLN A 104 -9.80 3.68 18.65
CA GLN A 104 -9.81 2.86 17.42
C GLN A 104 -9.54 1.39 17.75
N VAL A 105 -9.99 0.52 16.86
CA VAL A 105 -9.73 -0.93 16.95
C VAL A 105 -8.23 -1.18 16.89
N TRP A 106 -7.73 -2.01 17.79
CA TRP A 106 -6.36 -2.50 17.75
C TRP A 106 -6.21 -3.54 16.66
N ILE A 107 -5.07 -3.52 15.98
CA ILE A 107 -4.75 -4.47 14.91
C ILE A 107 -3.42 -5.12 15.22
N SER A 108 -3.43 -6.44 15.41
CA SER A 108 -2.24 -7.28 15.35
C SER A 108 -2.22 -8.00 14.01
N GLY A 109 -1.20 -7.76 13.20
CA GLY A 109 -1.11 -8.29 11.85
C GLY A 109 0.16 -9.11 11.63
N LEU A 110 0.00 -10.19 10.86
CA LEU A 110 1.08 -10.94 10.23
C LEU A 110 0.89 -10.82 8.73
N PHE A 111 1.97 -10.72 8.00
CA PHE A 111 1.97 -10.70 6.56
C PHE A 111 3.10 -11.57 6.04
N GLY A 112 2.85 -12.33 4.98
CA GLY A 112 3.87 -13.07 4.25
C GLY A 112 3.55 -13.13 2.78
N PHE A 113 4.56 -13.25 1.93
CA PHE A 113 4.40 -13.52 0.51
C PHE A 113 5.49 -14.47 0.01
N TYR A 114 5.18 -15.18 -1.08
CA TYR A 114 6.12 -15.98 -1.86
C TYR A 114 5.81 -15.82 -3.34
N ALA A 115 6.84 -15.66 -4.16
CA ALA A 115 6.73 -15.37 -5.59
C ALA A 115 7.41 -16.42 -6.45
N GLU A 116 7.01 -16.48 -7.74
CA GLU A 116 7.54 -17.43 -8.75
C GLU A 116 9.05 -17.29 -8.98
N ASN A 117 9.58 -16.09 -8.83
CA ASN A 117 11.00 -15.78 -8.93
C ASN A 117 11.78 -16.00 -7.63
N GLU A 118 11.23 -16.82 -6.72
CA GLU A 118 11.81 -17.18 -5.43
C GLU A 118 11.88 -16.02 -4.40
N SER A 119 11.36 -14.84 -4.74
CA SER A 119 11.23 -13.76 -3.77
C SER A 119 10.25 -14.13 -2.67
N TRP A 120 10.59 -13.82 -1.44
CA TRP A 120 9.72 -14.01 -0.29
C TRP A 120 9.89 -12.91 0.74
N GLY A 121 8.93 -12.77 1.63
CA GLY A 121 9.05 -11.86 2.77
C GLY A 121 7.98 -12.13 3.80
N ALA A 122 8.27 -11.70 5.03
CA ALA A 122 7.35 -11.81 6.15
C ALA A 122 7.48 -10.60 7.08
N GLY A 123 6.38 -10.26 7.73
CA GLY A 123 6.38 -9.14 8.66
C GLY A 123 5.28 -9.23 9.68
N LEU A 124 5.41 -8.41 10.71
CA LEU A 124 4.40 -8.23 11.74
C LEU A 124 4.12 -6.75 11.97
N LEU A 125 2.88 -6.48 12.32
CA LEU A 125 2.38 -5.13 12.58
C LEU A 125 1.57 -5.14 13.87
N GLN A 126 1.78 -4.14 14.70
CA GLN A 126 0.91 -3.83 15.82
C GLN A 126 0.47 -2.38 15.74
N ARG A 127 -0.84 -2.15 15.73
CA ARG A 127 -1.44 -0.82 15.83
C ARG A 127 -2.37 -0.74 17.02
N MET A 128 -2.28 0.36 17.76
CA MET A 128 -2.98 0.58 19.02
C MET A 128 -3.52 2.01 19.09
N SER A 129 -4.69 2.17 19.69
CA SER A 129 -5.26 3.47 20.08
C SER A 129 -5.70 3.40 21.53
N PHE A 130 -5.45 4.44 22.31
CA PHE A 130 -5.82 4.47 23.71
C PHE A 130 -6.03 5.88 24.26
N GLY A 131 -6.69 5.94 25.42
CA GLY A 131 -7.01 7.19 26.13
C GLY A 131 -8.11 7.99 25.46
N GLY A 132 -9.10 7.34 24.85
CA GLY A 132 -10.17 7.98 24.06
C GLY A 132 -9.63 8.50 22.74
N ASP A 133 -8.87 7.66 22.03
CA ASP A 133 -8.15 8.00 20.79
C ASP A 133 -7.22 9.23 20.91
N ARG A 134 -6.71 9.46 22.13
CA ARG A 134 -5.73 10.53 22.35
C ARG A 134 -4.35 10.16 21.84
N TRP A 135 -4.02 8.87 21.88
CA TRP A 135 -2.76 8.32 21.42
C TRP A 135 -2.99 7.23 20.39
N ARG A 136 -2.27 7.31 19.29
CA ARG A 136 -2.18 6.27 18.26
C ARG A 136 -0.72 5.82 18.17
N VAL A 137 -0.47 4.53 18.29
CA VAL A 137 0.88 3.95 18.23
C VAL A 137 0.88 2.83 17.21
N MET A 138 1.94 2.74 16.43
CA MET A 138 2.16 1.67 15.47
C MET A 138 3.61 1.20 15.56
N GLY A 139 3.81 -0.12 15.48
CA GLY A 139 5.10 -0.75 15.29
C GLY A 139 5.02 -1.80 14.21
N ALA A 140 6.07 -1.93 13.40
CA ALA A 140 6.16 -2.95 12.37
C ALA A 140 7.60 -3.46 12.25
N LEU A 141 7.73 -4.77 11.97
CA LEU A 141 8.97 -5.42 11.58
C LEU A 141 8.73 -6.18 10.28
N PHE A 142 9.70 -6.17 9.39
CA PHE A 142 9.61 -6.84 8.11
C PHE A 142 10.98 -7.34 7.66
N HIS A 143 11.00 -8.55 7.07
CA HIS A 143 12.15 -9.12 6.42
C HIS A 143 11.75 -9.62 5.03
N ALA A 144 12.61 -9.43 4.02
CA ALA A 144 12.38 -9.93 2.67
C ALA A 144 13.68 -10.20 1.93
N GLU A 145 13.65 -11.29 1.15
CA GLU A 145 14.62 -11.59 0.09
C GLU A 145 13.91 -11.46 -1.26
N MET A 146 14.41 -10.60 -2.13
CA MET A 146 13.72 -10.22 -3.37
C MET A 146 14.64 -10.32 -4.57
N ASN A 147 14.15 -10.98 -5.61
CA ASN A 147 14.76 -11.03 -6.94
C ASN A 147 13.91 -10.23 -7.92
N TYR A 148 14.48 -9.28 -8.66
CA TYR A 148 13.68 -8.46 -9.55
C TYR A 148 14.47 -7.85 -10.70
N ASP A 149 13.78 -7.63 -11.82
CA ASP A 149 14.29 -6.91 -12.96
C ASP A 149 14.33 -5.40 -12.72
N TYR A 150 15.50 -4.80 -12.88
CA TYR A 150 15.71 -3.37 -12.83
C TYR A 150 15.89 -2.77 -14.23
N PHE A 151 14.99 -1.88 -14.62
CA PHE A 151 14.92 -1.26 -15.96
C PHE A 151 15.56 0.14 -16.05
N GLY A 152 16.22 0.62 -15.00
CA GLY A 152 16.82 1.96 -14.97
C GLY A 152 15.84 3.08 -14.57
N ILE A 153 16.29 4.33 -14.74
CA ILE A 153 15.48 5.54 -14.51
C ILE A 153 14.77 5.89 -15.82
N GLY A 154 13.50 6.30 -15.74
CA GLY A 154 12.72 6.74 -16.91
C GLY A 154 11.77 5.69 -17.49
N GLY A 155 11.87 4.42 -17.13
CA GLY A 155 10.87 3.37 -17.42
C GLY A 155 10.60 3.05 -18.89
N GLU A 156 11.40 3.51 -19.84
CA GLU A 156 11.26 3.21 -21.26
C GLU A 156 12.22 2.08 -21.66
N GLY A 157 11.77 0.79 -21.45
CA GLY A 157 12.22 -0.38 -22.23
C GLY A 157 13.71 -0.53 -22.56
N GLY A 158 14.58 -0.48 -21.55
CA GLY A 158 15.99 -0.86 -21.70
C GLY A 158 16.24 -2.33 -21.33
N PRO A 159 17.48 -2.85 -21.53
CA PRO A 159 17.85 -4.14 -20.99
C PRO A 159 17.73 -4.12 -19.46
N SER A 160 17.05 -5.12 -18.90
CA SER A 160 16.95 -5.29 -17.44
C SER A 160 18.21 -5.94 -16.88
N ILE A 161 18.53 -5.56 -15.64
CA ILE A 161 19.51 -6.28 -14.81
C ILE A 161 18.73 -6.92 -13.68
N VAL A 162 18.89 -8.23 -13.50
CA VAL A 162 18.31 -8.91 -12.34
C VAL A 162 19.13 -8.54 -11.11
N LEU A 163 18.45 -7.99 -10.10
CA LEU A 163 19.01 -7.68 -8.80
C LEU A 163 18.45 -8.64 -7.77
N ASP A 164 19.30 -9.08 -6.85
CA ASP A 164 18.89 -9.69 -5.60
C ASP A 164 19.02 -8.67 -4.46
N GLN A 165 18.12 -8.72 -3.51
CA GLN A 165 18.09 -7.80 -2.39
C GLN A 165 17.57 -8.48 -1.14
N ASP A 166 18.37 -8.39 -0.08
CA ASP A 166 17.97 -8.70 1.29
C ASP A 166 17.61 -7.42 2.02
N MET A 167 16.54 -7.45 2.83
CA MET A 167 16.10 -6.29 3.58
C MET A 167 15.49 -6.65 4.93
N ASP A 168 15.99 -6.00 5.98
CA ASP A 168 15.38 -5.92 7.29
C ASP A 168 14.84 -4.52 7.56
N LEU A 169 13.62 -4.43 8.09
CA LEU A 169 12.99 -3.15 8.37
C LEU A 169 12.30 -3.15 9.71
N ALA A 170 12.52 -2.09 10.48
CA ALA A 170 11.81 -1.75 11.69
C ALA A 170 11.20 -0.35 11.59
N LEU A 171 9.95 -0.23 12.05
CA LEU A 171 9.22 1.03 12.09
C LEU A 171 8.54 1.19 13.43
N VAL A 172 8.59 2.39 13.97
CA VAL A 172 7.77 2.82 15.11
C VAL A 172 7.19 4.19 14.85
N GLU A 173 5.93 4.38 15.24
CA GLU A 173 5.21 5.64 15.13
C GLU A 173 4.39 5.90 16.37
N GLY A 174 4.38 7.16 16.82
CA GLY A 174 3.52 7.63 17.88
C GLY A 174 2.87 8.96 17.50
N LEU A 175 1.54 9.01 17.52
CA LEU A 175 0.75 10.22 17.28
C LEU A 175 -0.01 10.60 18.56
N ARG A 176 -0.06 11.88 18.87
CA ARG A 176 -0.84 12.45 19.96
C ARG A 176 -1.87 13.43 19.41
N ARG A 177 -3.11 13.32 19.87
CA ARG A 177 -4.15 14.29 19.57
C ARG A 177 -3.84 15.62 20.26
N ILE A 178 -3.65 16.66 19.46
CA ILE A 178 -3.30 18.04 19.93
C ILE A 178 -4.49 18.98 19.86
N ALA A 179 -5.49 18.68 19.01
CA ALA A 179 -6.78 19.36 18.90
C ALA A 179 -7.84 18.34 18.45
N PRO A 180 -9.14 18.66 18.43
CA PRO A 180 -10.17 17.76 17.89
C PRO A 180 -9.78 17.26 16.49
N ASN A 181 -9.72 15.92 16.34
CA ASN A 181 -9.39 15.22 15.09
C ASN A 181 -7.98 15.51 14.51
N LEU A 182 -7.15 16.28 15.21
CA LEU A 182 -5.81 16.67 14.77
C LEU A 182 -4.74 15.99 15.62
N TYR A 183 -3.86 15.26 14.97
CA TYR A 183 -2.78 14.49 15.58
C TYR A 183 -1.43 14.99 15.08
N LEU A 184 -0.48 15.07 15.98
CA LEU A 184 0.92 15.35 15.68
C LEU A 184 1.78 14.29 16.35
N GLY A 185 2.81 13.82 15.66
CA GLY A 185 3.72 12.82 16.20
C GLY A 185 4.97 12.63 15.39
N LEU A 186 5.63 11.52 15.67
CA LEU A 186 6.88 11.15 15.04
C LEU A 186 6.81 9.70 14.56
N ARG A 187 7.44 9.45 13.42
CA ARG A 187 7.75 8.13 12.89
C ARG A 187 9.25 8.00 12.82
N ALA A 188 9.78 6.88 13.28
CA ALA A 188 11.14 6.47 13.05
C ALA A 188 11.13 5.18 12.22
N THR A 189 12.01 5.11 11.23
CA THR A 189 12.20 3.93 10.40
C THR A 189 13.69 3.61 10.35
N TYR A 190 14.01 2.35 10.49
CA TYR A 190 15.35 1.81 10.34
C TYR A 190 15.30 0.63 9.38
N ALA A 191 16.14 0.60 8.37
CA ALA A 191 16.27 -0.52 7.47
C ALA A 191 17.72 -0.80 7.14
N GLU A 192 18.10 -2.07 7.19
CA GLU A 192 19.34 -2.58 6.63
C GLU A 192 19.01 -3.30 5.32
N THR A 193 19.81 -3.08 4.30
CA THR A 193 19.64 -3.77 3.04
C THR A 193 20.96 -4.06 2.39
N GLU A 194 21.02 -5.22 1.77
CA GLU A 194 22.12 -5.65 0.92
C GLU A 194 21.56 -5.88 -0.50
N LEU A 195 22.18 -5.26 -1.50
CA LEU A 195 21.76 -5.26 -2.87
C LEU A 195 22.90 -5.67 -3.79
N GLY A 196 22.70 -6.62 -4.69
CA GLY A 196 23.67 -7.04 -5.68
C GLY A 196 23.06 -7.44 -7.01
N PRO A 197 23.84 -7.47 -8.11
CA PRO A 197 23.38 -8.08 -9.35
C PRO A 197 23.35 -9.60 -9.20
N GLN A 198 22.26 -10.23 -9.63
CA GLN A 198 22.22 -11.67 -9.83
C GLN A 198 23.06 -12.00 -11.06
N LEU A 199 24.21 -12.60 -10.85
CA LEU A 199 25.08 -13.00 -11.96
C LEU A 199 24.52 -14.25 -12.62
N PRO A 200 24.38 -14.26 -13.96
CA PRO A 200 24.04 -15.49 -14.68
C PRO A 200 25.10 -16.56 -14.44
N ASP A 201 24.78 -17.84 -14.70
CA ASP A 201 25.70 -18.98 -14.62
C ASP A 201 26.88 -18.84 -15.62
N ILE A 202 27.76 -17.88 -15.35
CA ILE A 202 28.99 -17.67 -16.09
C ILE A 202 30.19 -18.10 -15.23
N THR A 203 31.16 -18.71 -15.85
CA THR A 203 32.44 -18.99 -15.17
C THR A 203 33.16 -17.67 -14.93
N LEU A 204 33.14 -17.20 -13.70
CA LEU A 204 33.84 -15.99 -13.29
C LEU A 204 35.36 -16.20 -13.38
N PRO A 205 36.16 -15.16 -13.65
CA PRO A 205 37.60 -15.26 -13.65
C PRO A 205 38.13 -15.78 -12.30
N PRO A 206 39.18 -16.62 -12.28
CA PRO A 206 39.78 -17.09 -11.02
C PRO A 206 40.19 -15.90 -10.11
N GLY A 207 39.65 -15.90 -8.88
CA GLY A 207 39.91 -14.85 -7.90
C GLY A 207 38.97 -13.66 -7.94
N PHE A 208 37.94 -13.67 -8.81
CA PHE A 208 36.84 -12.70 -8.76
C PHE A 208 35.86 -13.11 -7.66
N ASP A 209 35.60 -12.18 -6.75
CA ASP A 209 34.65 -12.34 -5.66
C ASP A 209 33.35 -11.61 -6.03
N PRO A 210 32.22 -12.32 -6.25
CA PRO A 210 30.92 -11.71 -6.56
C PRO A 210 30.42 -10.76 -5.47
N ASP A 211 30.79 -10.99 -4.21
CA ASP A 211 30.36 -10.18 -3.08
C ASP A 211 30.90 -8.74 -3.16
N LEU A 212 31.96 -8.52 -3.94
CA LEU A 212 32.45 -7.16 -4.24
C LEU A 212 31.47 -6.30 -5.04
N LEU A 213 30.45 -6.92 -5.67
CA LEU A 213 29.38 -6.23 -6.39
C LEU A 213 28.18 -5.95 -5.49
N ARG A 214 28.14 -6.48 -4.29
CA ARG A 214 27.08 -6.23 -3.31
C ARG A 214 27.32 -4.92 -2.57
N VAL A 215 26.25 -4.24 -2.25
CA VAL A 215 26.26 -2.97 -1.51
C VAL A 215 25.30 -3.07 -0.34
N GLY A 216 25.84 -3.07 0.86
CA GLY A 216 25.09 -2.88 2.09
C GLY A 216 24.81 -1.40 2.33
N LEU A 217 23.60 -1.09 2.79
CA LEU A 217 23.16 0.26 3.15
C LEU A 217 22.27 0.22 4.38
N THR A 218 22.52 1.16 5.26
CA THR A 218 21.65 1.49 6.38
C THR A 218 20.82 2.74 6.03
N LEU A 219 19.52 2.63 6.12
CA LEU A 219 18.59 3.74 5.98
C LEU A 219 17.90 3.99 7.31
N ALA A 220 18.16 5.15 7.89
CA ALA A 220 17.49 5.59 9.10
C ALA A 220 16.76 6.91 8.83
N THR A 221 15.48 7.00 9.19
CA THR A 221 14.71 8.22 9.04
C THR A 221 13.95 8.59 10.31
N ILE A 222 13.84 9.88 10.55
CA ILE A 222 12.90 10.46 11.51
C ILE A 222 11.97 11.39 10.75
N ALA A 223 10.66 11.23 10.97
CA ALA A 223 9.62 11.96 10.25
C ALA A 223 8.58 12.52 11.22
N PRO A 224 8.51 13.83 11.48
CA PRO A 224 7.31 14.43 12.00
C PRO A 224 6.12 14.14 11.08
N ARG A 225 4.97 13.78 11.68
CA ARG A 225 3.72 13.49 10.99
C ARG A 225 2.57 14.28 11.56
N LEU A 226 1.81 14.91 10.68
CA LEU A 226 0.57 15.60 10.98
C LEU A 226 -0.59 14.84 10.34
N GLN A 227 -1.64 14.53 11.11
CA GLN A 227 -2.82 13.84 10.62
C GLN A 227 -4.09 14.57 11.12
N TYR A 228 -4.99 14.91 10.18
CA TYR A 228 -6.34 15.39 10.49
C TYR A 228 -7.35 14.37 9.97
N ASP A 229 -8.12 13.74 10.87
CA ASP A 229 -8.97 12.60 10.57
C ASP A 229 -10.38 12.82 11.13
N THR A 230 -11.33 13.08 10.23
CA THR A 230 -12.76 13.28 10.54
C THR A 230 -13.64 12.20 9.92
N ARG A 231 -13.04 11.09 9.48
CA ARG A 231 -13.79 9.98 8.87
C ARG A 231 -14.76 9.38 9.89
N ASP A 232 -15.94 9.00 9.41
CA ASP A 232 -16.94 8.28 10.19
C ASP A 232 -16.53 6.81 10.43
N ASN A 233 -15.80 6.21 9.49
CA ASN A 233 -15.25 4.86 9.60
C ASN A 233 -13.84 4.83 9.00
N GLU A 234 -12.98 4.03 9.57
CA GLU A 234 -11.59 3.93 9.15
C GLU A 234 -11.42 3.09 7.88
N PHE A 235 -12.15 1.98 7.76
CA PHE A 235 -11.96 0.96 6.72
C PHE A 235 -12.86 1.17 5.51
N TYR A 236 -14.08 1.69 5.74
CA TYR A 236 -15.04 2.06 4.70
C TYR A 236 -15.63 3.44 5.01
N PRO A 237 -14.84 4.50 4.87
CA PRO A 237 -15.32 5.84 5.15
C PRO A 237 -16.39 6.26 4.15
N ARG A 238 -17.50 6.79 4.68
CA ARG A 238 -18.61 7.31 3.90
C ARG A 238 -18.64 8.84 3.92
N SER A 239 -18.10 9.44 4.98
CA SER A 239 -18.07 10.90 5.15
C SER A 239 -16.80 11.36 5.84
N GLY A 240 -16.46 12.63 5.66
CA GLY A 240 -15.35 13.28 6.33
C GLY A 240 -14.08 13.38 5.48
N PHE A 241 -12.99 13.69 6.16
CA PHE A 241 -11.68 13.93 5.57
C PHE A 241 -10.59 13.15 6.29
N LEU A 242 -9.59 12.75 5.55
CA LEU A 242 -8.29 12.35 6.09
C LEU A 242 -7.21 13.17 5.38
N VAL A 243 -6.54 14.04 6.13
CA VAL A 243 -5.35 14.76 5.66
C VAL A 243 -4.15 14.19 6.39
N ASP A 244 -3.11 13.88 5.66
CA ASP A 244 -1.87 13.31 6.19
C ASP A 244 -0.67 14.00 5.57
N ALA A 245 0.31 14.37 6.40
CA ALA A 245 1.54 14.99 5.94
C ALA A 245 2.73 14.48 6.77
N THR A 246 3.81 14.10 6.09
CA THR A 246 5.07 13.69 6.71
C THR A 246 6.25 14.43 6.08
N ALA A 247 7.27 14.69 6.90
CA ALA A 247 8.53 15.27 6.46
C ALA A 247 9.67 14.43 7.03
N ALA A 248 10.13 13.43 6.28
CA ALA A 248 11.19 12.53 6.69
C ALA A 248 12.56 13.12 6.41
N VAL A 249 13.47 12.98 7.35
CA VAL A 249 14.89 13.30 7.20
C VAL A 249 15.73 12.06 7.47
N SER A 250 16.71 11.82 6.62
CA SER A 250 17.75 10.81 6.75
C SER A 250 19.09 11.52 6.90
N ARG A 251 19.88 11.15 7.90
CA ARG A 251 21.18 11.77 8.18
C ARG A 251 22.16 10.75 8.77
N ASP A 252 23.43 10.90 8.48
CA ASP A 252 24.52 10.15 9.13
C ASP A 252 24.44 10.21 10.66
N ALA A 253 24.07 11.37 11.21
CA ALA A 253 23.93 11.56 12.66
C ALA A 253 22.90 10.64 13.36
N ILE A 254 22.00 10.01 12.61
CA ILE A 254 21.03 9.03 13.11
C ILE A 254 21.32 7.61 12.61
N GLY A 255 22.51 7.39 12.05
CA GLY A 255 23.00 6.08 11.60
C GLY A 255 22.62 5.73 10.15
N ALA A 256 22.27 6.69 9.33
CA ALA A 256 22.01 6.44 7.91
C ALA A 256 23.28 6.60 7.07
N ASP A 257 23.46 5.75 6.07
CA ASP A 257 24.55 5.86 5.08
C ASP A 257 24.26 6.90 3.99
N VAL A 258 23.02 7.42 3.92
CA VAL A 258 22.59 8.37 2.89
C VAL A 258 21.80 9.53 3.49
N ASP A 259 22.24 10.74 3.21
CA ASP A 259 21.52 11.97 3.60
C ASP A 259 20.48 12.33 2.56
N TYR A 260 19.21 12.43 2.97
CA TYR A 260 18.12 12.89 2.10
C TYR A 260 16.94 13.45 2.91
N GLU A 261 16.04 14.10 2.19
CA GLU A 261 14.76 14.60 2.70
C GLU A 261 13.62 14.11 1.82
N ARG A 262 12.50 13.76 2.44
CA ARG A 262 11.29 13.33 1.76
C ARG A 262 10.07 13.97 2.39
N TYR A 263 9.19 14.47 1.54
CA TYR A 263 7.92 15.10 1.93
C TYR A 263 6.77 14.37 1.25
N ASP A 264 5.82 13.89 2.03
CA ASP A 264 4.61 13.25 1.53
C ASP A 264 3.40 14.00 2.10
N ALA A 265 2.43 14.32 1.25
CA ALA A 265 1.18 14.94 1.65
C ALA A 265 0.01 14.32 0.89
N SER A 266 -1.09 14.06 1.56
CA SER A 266 -2.30 13.58 0.92
C SER A 266 -3.56 14.09 1.60
N MET A 267 -4.65 14.21 0.85
CA MET A 267 -5.98 14.53 1.32
C MET A 267 -6.99 13.59 0.68
N ASN A 268 -7.74 12.90 1.49
CA ASN A 268 -8.90 12.11 1.09
C ASN A 268 -10.17 12.81 1.55
N HIS A 269 -11.19 12.84 0.70
CA HIS A 269 -12.51 13.36 1.03
C HIS A 269 -13.58 12.33 0.66
N TYR A 270 -14.54 12.14 1.53
CA TYR A 270 -15.61 11.17 1.38
C TYR A 270 -16.96 11.88 1.47
N LEU A 271 -17.82 11.66 0.46
CA LEU A 271 -19.11 12.27 0.36
C LEU A 271 -20.17 11.18 0.15
N PRO A 272 -21.15 11.02 1.07
CA PRO A 272 -22.21 10.04 0.90
C PRO A 272 -23.15 10.44 -0.25
N ILE A 273 -23.51 9.49 -1.10
CA ILE A 273 -24.46 9.65 -2.19
C ILE A 273 -25.62 8.68 -1.94
N GLY A 274 -26.73 9.21 -1.45
CA GLY A 274 -27.86 8.37 -1.01
C GLY A 274 -27.47 7.45 0.16
N ASN A 275 -28.16 6.32 0.25
CA ASN A 275 -27.94 5.39 1.36
C ASN A 275 -26.76 4.43 1.12
N ASN A 276 -26.49 4.07 -0.13
CA ASN A 276 -25.58 2.99 -0.49
C ASN A 276 -24.35 3.44 -1.28
N GLY A 277 -24.30 4.72 -1.68
CA GLY A 277 -23.22 5.28 -2.49
C GLY A 277 -22.26 6.16 -1.69
N VAL A 278 -21.01 6.22 -2.14
CA VAL A 278 -19.97 7.12 -1.65
C VAL A 278 -19.13 7.62 -2.83
N VAL A 279 -18.90 8.92 -2.90
CA VAL A 279 -17.82 9.48 -3.72
C VAL A 279 -16.62 9.71 -2.83
N ALA A 280 -15.54 8.98 -3.09
CA ALA A 280 -14.26 9.16 -2.46
C ALA A 280 -13.31 9.87 -3.43
N SER A 281 -12.59 10.87 -2.97
CA SER A 281 -11.60 11.60 -3.77
C SER A 281 -10.28 11.70 -3.00
N ARG A 282 -9.18 11.61 -3.72
CA ARG A 282 -7.82 11.70 -3.18
C ARG A 282 -6.96 12.64 -4.01
N ILE A 283 -6.20 13.46 -3.34
CA ILE A 283 -5.06 14.19 -3.90
C ILE A 283 -3.84 13.78 -3.09
N ALA A 284 -2.74 13.47 -3.78
CA ALA A 284 -1.48 13.11 -3.15
C ALA A 284 -0.32 13.79 -3.85
N SER A 285 0.69 14.15 -3.07
CA SER A 285 1.94 14.72 -3.56
C SER A 285 3.10 14.14 -2.76
N GLN A 286 4.18 13.81 -3.44
CA GLN A 286 5.42 13.31 -2.85
C GLN A 286 6.60 14.05 -3.49
N TYR A 287 7.58 14.40 -2.67
CA TYR A 287 8.80 15.05 -3.12
C TYR A 287 10.01 14.51 -2.36
N THR A 288 11.14 14.40 -3.05
CA THR A 288 12.41 14.03 -2.41
C THR A 288 13.55 14.92 -2.89
N SER A 289 14.54 15.17 -2.04
CA SER A 289 15.67 16.05 -2.31
C SER A 289 16.59 15.52 -3.43
N GLN A 290 17.48 16.36 -3.94
CA GLN A 290 18.39 16.01 -5.05
C GLN A 290 19.39 14.91 -4.69
N ASP A 291 19.83 14.87 -3.43
CA ASP A 291 20.80 13.90 -2.95
C ASP A 291 20.18 12.54 -2.64
N THR A 292 18.87 12.44 -2.76
CA THR A 292 18.16 11.18 -2.57
C THR A 292 18.58 10.17 -3.64
N PRO A 293 18.93 8.96 -3.24
CA PRO A 293 19.13 7.87 -4.19
C PRO A 293 17.88 7.67 -5.06
N PHE A 294 18.07 7.52 -6.35
CA PHE A 294 16.97 7.48 -7.33
C PHE A 294 15.93 6.37 -7.07
N PHE A 295 16.29 5.33 -6.36
CA PHE A 295 15.40 4.23 -5.98
C PHE A 295 14.44 4.62 -4.85
N LEU A 296 14.75 5.66 -4.10
CA LEU A 296 13.85 6.27 -3.12
C LEU A 296 12.88 7.29 -3.75
N TYR A 297 12.99 7.53 -5.05
CA TYR A 297 12.11 8.47 -5.75
C TYR A 297 10.66 8.00 -5.73
N PRO A 298 9.70 8.90 -5.53
CA PRO A 298 8.29 8.61 -5.72
C PRO A 298 8.00 7.96 -7.06
N ALA A 299 7.11 6.98 -7.07
CA ALA A 299 6.75 6.26 -8.28
C ALA A 299 5.28 5.83 -8.27
N PHE A 300 4.64 5.83 -9.46
CA PHE A 300 3.31 5.24 -9.61
C PHE A 300 3.34 3.72 -9.52
N GLY A 301 2.17 3.14 -9.21
CA GLY A 301 1.97 1.71 -9.09
C GLY A 301 2.34 1.13 -7.72
N GLN A 302 2.83 1.94 -6.79
CA GLN A 302 3.20 1.52 -5.43
C GLN A 302 2.06 1.63 -4.40
N GLY A 303 1.06 2.46 -4.67
CA GLY A 303 0.01 2.76 -3.71
C GLY A 303 -1.32 3.09 -4.35
N ALA A 304 -2.15 3.82 -3.63
CA ALA A 304 -3.50 4.22 -4.02
C ALA A 304 -3.54 5.50 -4.88
N ASP A 305 -2.38 6.09 -5.20
CA ASP A 305 -2.34 7.45 -5.73
C ASP A 305 -2.79 7.54 -7.20
N LEU A 306 -2.39 6.59 -8.05
CA LEU A 306 -2.93 6.44 -9.41
C LEU A 306 -2.87 4.98 -9.83
N ARG A 307 -4.01 4.29 -9.86
CA ARG A 307 -4.11 2.89 -10.31
C ARG A 307 -4.01 2.82 -11.83
N GLY A 308 -3.56 1.67 -12.39
CA GLY A 308 -3.44 1.44 -13.84
C GLY A 308 -2.02 1.50 -14.36
N TYR A 309 -1.05 1.62 -13.47
CA TYR A 309 0.38 1.61 -13.77
C TYR A 309 1.09 0.50 -13.01
N GLN A 310 2.07 -0.12 -13.65
CA GLN A 310 2.95 -1.08 -12.98
C GLN A 310 3.84 -0.35 -11.99
N MET A 311 4.21 -1.07 -10.94
CA MET A 311 5.04 -0.54 -9.89
C MET A 311 6.39 -0.06 -10.43
N GLY A 312 6.70 1.23 -10.21
CA GLY A 312 7.96 1.83 -10.63
C GLY A 312 8.07 2.23 -12.11
N SER A 313 7.02 2.03 -12.93
CA SER A 313 7.05 2.37 -14.36
C SER A 313 7.23 3.87 -14.64
N TYR A 314 6.73 4.71 -13.76
CA TYR A 314 6.93 6.16 -13.82
C TYR A 314 7.45 6.64 -12.47
N ARG A 315 8.65 7.20 -12.47
CA ARG A 315 9.39 7.57 -11.27
C ARG A 315 10.19 8.85 -11.49
N ASP A 316 10.09 9.78 -10.53
CA ASP A 316 10.94 10.97 -10.47
C ASP A 316 10.94 11.55 -9.04
N ARG A 317 11.68 12.62 -8.78
CA ARG A 317 11.78 13.26 -7.45
C ARG A 317 10.49 13.89 -6.96
N PHE A 318 9.61 14.31 -7.85
CA PHE A 318 8.29 14.85 -7.55
C PHE A 318 7.20 14.01 -8.19
N LEU A 319 6.16 13.71 -7.43
CA LEU A 319 4.95 13.02 -7.88
C LEU A 319 3.73 13.78 -7.37
N VAL A 320 2.74 13.92 -8.24
CA VAL A 320 1.42 14.40 -7.86
C VAL A 320 0.35 13.56 -8.55
N ALA A 321 -0.73 13.27 -7.83
CA ALA A 321 -1.88 12.55 -8.35
C ALA A 321 -3.19 13.07 -7.76
N ALA A 322 -4.25 13.01 -8.57
CA ALA A 322 -5.62 13.21 -8.13
C ALA A 322 -6.49 12.06 -8.66
N GLN A 323 -7.31 11.47 -7.82
CA GLN A 323 -8.17 10.35 -8.16
C GLN A 323 -9.54 10.51 -7.50
N ALA A 324 -10.59 10.11 -8.19
CA ALA A 324 -11.95 10.01 -7.64
C ALA A 324 -12.51 8.61 -7.91
N GLU A 325 -13.30 8.11 -6.96
CA GLU A 325 -13.91 6.81 -6.99
C GLU A 325 -15.36 6.90 -6.51
N TYR A 326 -16.30 6.39 -7.29
CA TYR A 326 -17.67 6.14 -6.83
C TYR A 326 -17.78 4.69 -6.37
N ARG A 327 -18.15 4.49 -5.12
CA ARG A 327 -18.40 3.19 -4.49
C ARG A 327 -19.90 3.01 -4.32
N HIS A 328 -20.40 1.84 -4.67
CA HIS A 328 -21.81 1.50 -4.45
C HIS A 328 -21.91 0.13 -3.78
N ARG A 329 -22.69 0.04 -2.70
CA ARG A 329 -22.96 -1.20 -2.00
C ARG A 329 -24.36 -1.68 -2.39
N PHE A 330 -24.44 -2.81 -3.09
CA PHE A 330 -25.69 -3.40 -3.56
C PHE A 330 -26.39 -4.17 -2.45
N THR A 331 -25.62 -4.91 -1.65
CA THR A 331 -26.09 -5.70 -0.51
C THR A 331 -25.20 -5.41 0.71
N LYS A 332 -25.45 -6.06 1.84
CA LYS A 332 -24.59 -5.94 3.03
C LYS A 332 -23.14 -6.38 2.76
N ARG A 333 -22.94 -7.34 1.83
CA ARG A 333 -21.63 -7.93 1.55
C ARG A 333 -21.04 -7.58 0.18
N ILE A 334 -21.88 -7.19 -0.79
CA ILE A 334 -21.46 -7.03 -2.18
C ILE A 334 -21.55 -5.58 -2.60
N GLY A 335 -20.51 -5.09 -3.24
CA GLY A 335 -20.43 -3.75 -3.80
C GLY A 335 -19.53 -3.69 -5.04
N ALA A 336 -19.52 -2.54 -5.66
CA ALA A 336 -18.65 -2.22 -6.78
C ALA A 336 -18.13 -0.79 -6.68
N ALA A 337 -17.06 -0.51 -7.41
CA ALA A 337 -16.52 0.83 -7.54
C ALA A 337 -16.15 1.14 -9.00
N ALA A 338 -16.27 2.40 -9.38
CA ALA A 338 -15.75 2.93 -10.63
C ALA A 338 -14.87 4.15 -10.31
N PHE A 339 -13.73 4.27 -10.94
CA PHE A 339 -12.77 5.31 -10.61
C PHE A 339 -12.02 5.85 -11.81
N GLY A 340 -11.46 7.04 -11.64
CA GLY A 340 -10.57 7.66 -12.60
C GLY A 340 -9.70 8.70 -11.93
N GLY A 341 -8.60 9.02 -12.59
CA GLY A 341 -7.64 9.96 -12.04
C GLY A 341 -6.61 10.43 -13.05
N MET A 342 -5.79 11.35 -12.61
CA MET A 342 -4.66 11.88 -13.35
C MET A 342 -3.49 12.18 -12.41
N GLY A 343 -2.28 12.16 -12.96
CA GLY A 343 -1.09 12.48 -12.21
C GLY A 343 0.12 12.72 -13.09
N SER A 344 1.23 13.06 -12.47
CA SER A 344 2.50 13.31 -13.15
C SER A 344 3.66 12.99 -12.22
N VAL A 345 4.79 12.61 -12.81
CA VAL A 345 6.09 12.62 -12.15
C VAL A 345 6.99 13.63 -12.86
N ALA A 346 7.86 14.30 -12.10
CA ALA A 346 8.71 15.36 -12.60
C ALA A 346 9.99 15.50 -11.76
N PRO A 347 11.08 16.07 -12.31
CA PRO A 347 12.29 16.39 -11.54
C PRO A 347 12.04 17.40 -10.43
N ASP A 348 11.08 18.32 -10.63
CA ASP A 348 10.68 19.38 -9.69
C ASP A 348 9.26 19.87 -9.98
N PHE A 349 8.79 20.87 -9.21
CA PHE A 349 7.46 21.45 -9.34
C PHE A 349 7.20 22.17 -10.69
N ALA A 350 8.23 22.50 -11.46
CA ALA A 350 8.11 23.21 -12.73
C ALA A 350 8.17 22.27 -13.96
N GLY A 351 8.70 21.07 -13.78
CA GLY A 351 9.02 20.14 -14.87
C GLY A 351 7.89 19.21 -15.32
N TRP A 352 6.64 19.64 -15.32
CA TRP A 352 5.46 18.85 -15.70
C TRP A 352 5.44 18.48 -17.20
N GLU A 353 6.12 17.41 -17.57
CA GLU A 353 6.23 17.04 -18.99
C GLU A 353 5.15 16.05 -19.45
N LYS A 354 4.72 15.13 -18.60
CA LYS A 354 3.77 14.06 -18.98
C LYS A 354 2.62 13.96 -17.99
N THR A 355 1.41 14.22 -18.46
CA THR A 355 0.20 13.89 -17.70
C THR A 355 -0.18 12.44 -17.96
N LEU A 356 -0.29 11.66 -16.90
CA LEU A 356 -0.75 10.29 -16.88
C LEU A 356 -2.23 10.29 -16.48
N TRP A 357 -3.03 9.45 -17.11
CA TRP A 357 -4.45 9.27 -16.77
C TRP A 357 -4.73 7.81 -16.42
N SER A 358 -5.75 7.59 -15.64
CA SER A 358 -6.21 6.26 -15.24
C SER A 358 -7.72 6.22 -15.16
N ALA A 359 -8.31 5.09 -15.54
CA ALA A 359 -9.71 4.78 -15.32
C ALA A 359 -9.87 3.29 -15.03
N GLY A 360 -10.88 2.93 -14.24
CA GLY A 360 -11.09 1.54 -13.89
C GLY A 360 -12.37 1.29 -13.12
N ALA A 361 -12.61 0.03 -12.84
CA ALA A 361 -13.71 -0.45 -12.03
C ALA A 361 -13.27 -1.61 -11.14
N GLY A 362 -14.05 -1.90 -10.11
CA GLY A 362 -13.72 -2.98 -9.20
C GLY A 362 -14.92 -3.54 -8.46
N PHE A 363 -14.72 -4.74 -7.96
CA PHE A 363 -15.66 -5.50 -7.14
C PHE A 363 -15.25 -5.41 -5.66
N ARG A 364 -16.24 -5.44 -4.78
CA ARG A 364 -16.07 -5.41 -3.32
C ARG A 364 -16.85 -6.56 -2.68
N PHE A 365 -16.18 -7.30 -1.80
CA PHE A 365 -16.82 -8.31 -0.98
C PHE A 365 -16.45 -8.11 0.49
N VAL A 366 -17.42 -7.87 1.37
CA VAL A 366 -17.18 -7.59 2.79
C VAL A 366 -16.75 -8.87 3.51
N LEU A 367 -15.48 -8.93 3.90
CA LEU A 367 -14.89 -10.06 4.65
C LEU A 367 -15.21 -9.97 6.14
N ALA A 368 -15.09 -8.76 6.70
CA ALA A 368 -15.24 -8.49 8.13
C ALA A 368 -16.36 -7.44 8.34
N PRO A 369 -17.62 -7.90 8.51
CA PRO A 369 -18.78 -6.99 8.57
C PRO A 369 -18.79 -6.05 9.77
N LYS A 370 -18.22 -6.45 10.91
CA LYS A 370 -18.17 -5.61 12.13
C LYS A 370 -17.32 -4.35 11.93
N ASN A 371 -16.29 -4.44 11.11
CA ASN A 371 -15.37 -3.35 10.83
C ASN A 371 -15.48 -2.83 9.38
N ASP A 372 -16.45 -3.32 8.59
CA ASP A 372 -16.65 -2.94 7.17
C ASP A 372 -15.43 -3.17 6.26
N ILE A 373 -14.64 -4.23 6.54
CA ILE A 373 -13.47 -4.56 5.74
C ILE A 373 -13.85 -5.41 4.53
N SER A 374 -13.51 -4.94 3.34
CA SER A 374 -13.81 -5.59 2.07
C SER A 374 -12.58 -6.24 1.44
N LEU A 375 -12.76 -7.38 0.79
CA LEU A 375 -11.89 -7.83 -0.30
C LEU A 375 -12.18 -6.94 -1.51
N ARG A 376 -11.14 -6.40 -2.11
CA ARG A 376 -11.20 -5.55 -3.28
C ARG A 376 -10.54 -6.22 -4.47
N VAL A 377 -11.21 -6.20 -5.62
CA VAL A 377 -10.65 -6.63 -6.91
C VAL A 377 -10.90 -5.51 -7.91
N ASP A 378 -9.84 -4.86 -8.37
CA ASP A 378 -9.92 -3.73 -9.31
C ASP A 378 -9.23 -4.07 -10.63
N ILE A 379 -9.78 -3.57 -11.74
CA ILE A 379 -9.12 -3.48 -13.03
C ILE A 379 -8.97 -2.00 -13.39
N ALA A 380 -7.78 -1.60 -13.76
CA ALA A 380 -7.49 -0.21 -14.11
C ALA A 380 -6.68 -0.14 -15.41
N ARG A 381 -7.09 0.77 -16.29
CA ARG A 381 -6.36 1.12 -17.51
C ARG A 381 -5.65 2.44 -17.28
N GLY A 382 -4.33 2.43 -17.44
CA GLY A 382 -3.50 3.62 -17.60
C GLY A 382 -3.25 3.91 -19.07
N ARG A 383 -2.30 4.81 -19.33
CA ARG A 383 -1.95 5.24 -20.69
C ARG A 383 -1.51 4.08 -21.58
N ASP A 384 -0.63 3.24 -21.09
CA ASP A 384 0.07 2.24 -21.90
C ASP A 384 -0.28 0.80 -21.48
N GLU A 385 -0.88 0.61 -20.32
CA GLU A 385 -1.08 -0.71 -19.73
C GLU A 385 -2.39 -0.87 -18.97
N THR A 386 -2.78 -2.13 -18.72
CA THR A 386 -3.91 -2.50 -17.87
C THR A 386 -3.39 -3.29 -16.69
N VAL A 387 -3.78 -2.89 -15.49
CA VAL A 387 -3.33 -3.47 -14.23
C VAL A 387 -4.51 -3.96 -13.41
N TYR A 388 -4.38 -5.15 -12.85
CA TYR A 388 -5.35 -5.75 -11.93
C TYR A 388 -4.83 -5.62 -10.50
N TYR A 389 -5.71 -5.35 -9.56
CA TYR A 389 -5.38 -5.24 -8.16
C TYR A 389 -6.32 -6.11 -7.34
N VAL A 390 -5.78 -6.87 -6.41
CA VAL A 390 -6.55 -7.58 -5.37
C VAL A 390 -6.03 -7.09 -4.02
N GLY A 391 -6.92 -6.79 -3.10
CA GLY A 391 -6.49 -6.24 -1.82
C GLY A 391 -7.57 -6.31 -0.74
N ILE A 392 -7.18 -6.01 0.49
CA ILE A 392 -8.07 -5.87 1.64
C ILE A 392 -8.28 -4.39 1.91
N GLY A 393 -9.52 -3.99 2.16
CA GLY A 393 -9.91 -2.59 2.38
C GLY A 393 -10.11 -1.82 1.08
N GLU A 394 -10.45 -0.54 1.20
CA GLU A 394 -10.59 0.36 0.06
C GLU A 394 -9.24 0.89 -0.42
N ALA A 395 -9.20 1.51 -1.59
CA ALA A 395 -7.95 2.00 -2.18
C ALA A 395 -7.38 3.19 -1.40
N PHE A 396 -8.25 4.02 -0.79
CA PHE A 396 -7.89 5.16 0.06
C PHE A 396 -9.06 5.61 0.92
#